data_e0f60a12c4320d43cb8fcb1d815f4755
#
_entry.id   e0f60a12c4320d43cb8fcb1d815f4755
#
_cell.length_a   1.000
_cell.length_b   1.000
_cell.length_c   1.000
_cell.angle_alpha   90.00
_cell.angle_beta   90.00
_cell.angle_gamma   90.00
#
_symmetry.space_group_name_H-M   'P 1'
#
loop_
_entity.id
_entity.type
_entity.pdbx_description
1 polymer ?
#
loop_
_entity_poly.entity_id
_entity_poly.type
_entity_poly.pdbx_seq_one_letter_code
_entity_poly.pdbx_strand_id
1 'polypeptide(L)'
;MKTYVSEFPMEVSIPNYEKVNFGCAVAELRLRPKAEVDDEWMALSSILGDKDIDVCTFKGREDTRLVQVLNDMGFKFISTFYTLSLDRTDFMETTHENIALRVEEATDADIERVYDIERGVFDYSTYQMDDRLSADKMSERNVRRVASYVGKPNNHIFLIKRDSAILGFIQFLYDDDIAHAVNGAIVRSLQDQFVGSLMYSGAFKSIFNTGITTITSGVSAQNIRALRIHQACGFKIIDAEIHLRWIRK
;
A
#
# COMPACT_ATOMS: atom_id res chain seq x y z
N MET A 1 -4.07 8.95 -16.76
CA MET A 1 -5.17 8.93 -15.77
C MET A 1 -6.34 9.68 -16.40
N LYS A 2 -7.47 9.03 -16.64
CA LYS A 2 -8.71 9.74 -16.95
C LYS A 2 -9.37 10.05 -15.61
N THR A 3 -9.45 11.30 -15.24
CA THR A 3 -10.16 11.76 -14.04
C THR A 3 -11.47 12.34 -14.53
N TYR A 4 -12.57 11.74 -14.13
CA TYR A 4 -13.89 12.33 -14.33
C TYR A 4 -14.13 13.26 -13.14
N VAL A 5 -13.76 14.52 -13.32
CA VAL A 5 -14.17 15.59 -12.40
C VAL A 5 -15.62 15.90 -12.74
N SER A 6 -16.55 15.30 -12.03
CA SER A 6 -17.94 15.73 -12.03
C SER A 6 -18.06 16.99 -11.14
N GLU A 7 -19.09 17.80 -11.33
CA GLU A 7 -19.50 18.88 -10.42
C GLU A 7 -19.90 18.31 -9.02
N PHE A 8 -19.79 17.01 -8.83
CA PHE A 8 -20.14 16.19 -7.69
C PHE A 8 -19.01 16.14 -6.65
N PRO A 9 -19.32 15.98 -5.35
CA PRO A 9 -18.34 15.81 -4.27
C PRO A 9 -17.56 14.49 -4.33
N MET A 10 -17.83 13.64 -5.31
CA MET A 10 -17.08 12.41 -5.54
C MET A 10 -16.09 12.58 -6.69
N GLU A 11 -14.88 12.13 -6.47
CA GLU A 11 -13.86 11.98 -7.49
C GLU A 11 -13.74 10.52 -7.89
N VAL A 12 -14.01 10.22 -9.17
CA VAL A 12 -13.79 8.90 -9.76
C VAL A 12 -12.56 8.98 -10.65
N SER A 13 -11.53 8.27 -10.31
CA SER A 13 -10.31 8.16 -11.11
C SER A 13 -10.16 6.76 -11.67
N ILE A 14 -9.76 6.64 -12.96
CA ILE A 14 -9.46 5.37 -13.60
C ILE A 14 -7.95 5.35 -13.89
N PRO A 15 -7.14 4.71 -13.02
CA PRO A 15 -5.71 4.60 -13.24
C PRO A 15 -5.41 3.69 -14.43
N ASN A 16 -4.72 4.20 -15.45
CA ASN A 16 -4.40 3.42 -16.65
C ASN A 16 -3.59 2.15 -16.34
N TYR A 17 -2.73 2.19 -15.31
CA TYR A 17 -1.90 1.05 -14.91
C TYR A 17 -2.74 -0.12 -14.37
N GLU A 18 -3.87 0.14 -13.76
CA GLU A 18 -4.73 -0.93 -13.22
C GLU A 18 -5.42 -1.72 -14.34
N LYS A 19 -5.75 -1.09 -15.48
CA LYS A 19 -6.26 -1.81 -16.65
C LYS A 19 -5.27 -2.85 -17.17
N VAL A 20 -3.99 -2.53 -17.16
CA VAL A 20 -2.91 -3.47 -17.54
C VAL A 20 -2.80 -4.61 -16.52
N ASN A 21 -2.94 -4.29 -15.23
CA ASN A 21 -2.80 -5.25 -14.15
C ASN A 21 -3.92 -6.28 -14.08
N PHE A 22 -5.16 -5.84 -14.29
CA PHE A 22 -6.35 -6.68 -14.14
C PHE A 22 -6.88 -7.21 -15.45
N GLY A 23 -6.50 -6.60 -16.57
CA GLY A 23 -7.15 -6.84 -17.87
C GLY A 23 -8.57 -6.28 -17.95
N CYS A 24 -8.97 -5.45 -16.96
CA CYS A 24 -10.28 -4.81 -16.87
C CYS A 24 -10.12 -3.38 -16.32
N ALA A 25 -11.17 -2.57 -16.43
CA ALA A 25 -11.15 -1.20 -15.95
C ALA A 25 -11.40 -1.14 -14.43
N VAL A 26 -10.42 -0.61 -13.70
CA VAL A 26 -10.50 -0.39 -12.25
C VAL A 26 -10.65 1.08 -11.97
N ALA A 27 -11.68 1.46 -11.22
CA ALA A 27 -11.89 2.82 -10.75
C ALA A 27 -11.58 2.94 -9.25
N GLU A 28 -11.05 4.09 -8.85
CA GLU A 28 -10.97 4.53 -7.46
C GLU A 28 -11.99 5.64 -7.21
N LEU A 29 -12.76 5.50 -6.16
CA LEU A 29 -13.75 6.45 -5.70
C LEU A 29 -13.27 7.10 -4.39
N ARG A 30 -13.21 8.42 -4.37
CA ARG A 30 -12.93 9.22 -3.17
C ARG A 30 -13.99 10.29 -2.99
N LEU A 31 -14.38 10.58 -1.74
CA LEU A 31 -15.20 11.73 -1.42
C LEU A 31 -14.34 12.98 -1.33
N ARG A 32 -14.86 14.09 -1.82
CA ARG A 32 -14.29 15.41 -1.56
C ARG A 32 -14.69 15.90 -0.17
N PRO A 33 -13.84 16.67 0.52
CA PRO A 33 -14.24 17.32 1.76
C PRO A 33 -15.48 18.20 1.55
N LYS A 34 -16.48 18.10 2.44
CA LYS A 34 -17.75 18.86 2.43
C LYS A 34 -18.86 18.40 1.47
N ALA A 35 -18.82 17.15 1.04
CA ALA A 35 -19.88 16.59 0.23
C ALA A 35 -21.15 16.30 1.05
N GLU A 36 -22.32 16.80 0.60
CA GLU A 36 -23.62 16.31 1.06
C GLU A 36 -24.01 15.09 0.22
N VAL A 37 -24.49 14.04 0.89
CA VAL A 37 -24.49 12.67 0.37
C VAL A 37 -25.71 12.32 -0.50
N ASP A 38 -26.76 13.16 -0.53
CA ASP A 38 -28.09 12.71 -0.96
C ASP A 38 -28.34 12.64 -2.49
N ASP A 39 -27.76 13.51 -3.31
CA ASP A 39 -28.09 13.58 -4.75
C ASP A 39 -27.10 12.81 -5.67
N GLU A 40 -26.06 12.20 -5.11
CA GLU A 40 -24.89 11.77 -5.86
C GLU A 40 -24.85 10.28 -6.16
N TRP A 41 -25.70 9.51 -5.49
CA TRP A 41 -25.75 8.05 -5.63
C TRP A 41 -26.30 7.62 -6.99
N MET A 42 -27.19 8.43 -7.57
CA MET A 42 -27.65 8.17 -8.94
C MET A 42 -26.53 8.36 -9.96
N ALA A 43 -25.67 9.36 -9.75
CA ALA A 43 -24.50 9.57 -10.59
C ALA A 43 -23.48 8.43 -10.46
N LEU A 44 -23.23 7.92 -9.26
CA LEU A 44 -22.36 6.77 -9.05
C LEU A 44 -22.92 5.52 -9.73
N SER A 45 -24.23 5.24 -9.61
CA SER A 45 -24.88 4.13 -10.31
C SER A 45 -24.73 4.25 -11.82
N SER A 46 -24.85 5.46 -12.38
CA SER A 46 -24.63 5.72 -13.80
C SER A 46 -23.16 5.45 -14.19
N ILE A 47 -22.20 5.93 -13.40
CA ILE A 47 -20.76 5.70 -13.65
C ILE A 47 -20.42 4.22 -13.58
N LEU A 48 -20.94 3.48 -12.59
CA LEU A 48 -20.72 2.04 -12.46
C LEU A 48 -21.42 1.25 -13.58
N GLY A 49 -22.56 1.76 -14.05
CA GLY A 49 -23.30 1.23 -15.21
C GLY A 49 -22.55 1.46 -16.53
N ASP A 50 -21.67 2.43 -16.60
CA ASP A 50 -20.86 2.68 -17.78
C ASP A 50 -19.99 1.45 -18.08
N LYS A 51 -19.93 1.10 -19.37
CA LYS A 51 -19.45 -0.19 -19.87
C LYS A 51 -17.98 -0.49 -19.57
N ASP A 52 -17.26 0.49 -19.07
CA ASP A 52 -15.80 0.41 -18.94
C ASP A 52 -15.31 0.20 -17.51
N ILE A 53 -16.18 0.14 -16.47
CA ILE A 53 -15.74 -0.08 -15.08
C ILE A 53 -16.18 -1.48 -14.64
N ASP A 54 -15.21 -2.34 -14.36
CA ASP A 54 -15.44 -3.70 -13.87
C ASP A 54 -15.22 -3.82 -12.36
N VAL A 55 -14.33 -2.99 -11.83
CA VAL A 55 -13.98 -2.95 -10.41
C VAL A 55 -13.95 -1.49 -9.95
N CYS A 56 -14.63 -1.18 -8.85
CA CYS A 56 -14.54 0.14 -8.21
C CYS A 56 -14.15 -0.03 -6.75
N THR A 57 -13.12 0.68 -6.30
CA THR A 57 -12.69 0.70 -4.92
C THR A 57 -12.96 2.07 -4.31
N PHE A 58 -13.78 2.11 -3.26
CA PHE A 58 -13.93 3.27 -2.40
C PHE A 58 -12.82 3.29 -1.35
N LYS A 59 -12.23 4.48 -1.13
CA LYS A 59 -11.27 4.75 -0.05
C LYS A 59 -11.68 6.05 0.64
N GLY A 60 -11.92 6.00 1.93
CA GLY A 60 -12.32 7.18 2.69
C GLY A 60 -12.52 6.90 4.17
N ARG A 61 -12.84 7.96 4.92
CA ARG A 61 -13.15 7.83 6.33
C ARG A 61 -14.46 7.07 6.52
N GLU A 62 -14.57 6.38 7.64
CA GLU A 62 -15.79 5.70 8.01
C GLU A 62 -16.91 6.71 8.29
N ASP A 63 -18.00 6.57 7.55
CA ASP A 63 -19.27 7.23 7.77
C ASP A 63 -20.37 6.18 7.64
N THR A 64 -21.15 5.98 8.70
CA THR A 64 -22.12 4.88 8.77
C THR A 64 -23.17 4.96 7.66
N ARG A 65 -23.66 6.17 7.34
CA ARG A 65 -24.65 6.36 6.28
C ARG A 65 -24.08 6.05 4.91
N LEU A 66 -22.88 6.56 4.65
CA LEU A 66 -22.13 6.30 3.42
C LEU A 66 -21.86 4.81 3.22
N VAL A 67 -21.38 4.13 4.27
CA VAL A 67 -21.13 2.68 4.24
C VAL A 67 -22.39 1.91 3.91
N GLN A 68 -23.54 2.28 4.52
CA GLN A 68 -24.83 1.64 4.23
C GLN A 68 -25.20 1.80 2.77
N VAL A 69 -25.14 3.01 2.23
CA VAL A 69 -25.49 3.28 0.83
C VAL A 69 -24.56 2.52 -0.13
N LEU A 70 -23.24 2.52 0.11
CA LEU A 70 -22.31 1.75 -0.71
C LEU A 70 -22.58 0.23 -0.65
N ASN A 71 -22.94 -0.30 0.52
CA ASN A 71 -23.31 -1.70 0.67
C ASN A 71 -24.59 -2.02 -0.13
N ASP A 72 -25.61 -1.16 -0.10
CA ASP A 72 -26.84 -1.32 -0.86
C ASP A 72 -26.57 -1.30 -2.37
N MET A 73 -25.54 -0.57 -2.83
CA MET A 73 -25.06 -0.58 -4.20
C MET A 73 -24.18 -1.80 -4.55
N GLY A 74 -23.91 -2.69 -3.59
CA GLY A 74 -23.14 -3.92 -3.79
C GLY A 74 -21.64 -3.79 -3.54
N PHE A 75 -21.19 -2.69 -2.96
CA PHE A 75 -19.82 -2.63 -2.42
C PHE A 75 -19.72 -3.56 -1.20
N LYS A 76 -18.56 -4.19 -1.05
CA LYS A 76 -18.24 -5.01 0.13
C LYS A 76 -17.05 -4.41 0.85
N PHE A 77 -17.11 -4.41 2.18
CA PHE A 77 -15.98 -4.04 3.02
C PHE A 77 -14.81 -5.01 2.78
N ILE A 78 -13.61 -4.44 2.61
CA ILE A 78 -12.38 -5.21 2.41
C ILE A 78 -11.46 -5.07 3.63
N SER A 79 -11.16 -3.83 4.03
CA SER A 79 -10.20 -3.56 5.10
C SER A 79 -10.35 -2.16 5.64
N THR A 80 -9.92 -1.96 6.88
CA THR A 80 -9.48 -0.65 7.37
C THR A 80 -7.98 -0.53 7.11
N PHE A 81 -7.56 0.64 6.67
CA PHE A 81 -6.17 0.94 6.35
C PHE A 81 -5.69 2.11 7.19
N TYR A 82 -4.59 1.93 7.91
CA TYR A 82 -4.00 2.98 8.74
C TYR A 82 -2.90 3.70 7.98
N THR A 83 -2.89 5.02 8.05
CA THR A 83 -1.72 5.83 7.70
C THR A 83 -0.92 6.07 8.98
N LEU A 84 0.36 5.77 8.90
CA LEU A 84 1.31 5.86 10.00
C LEU A 84 2.38 6.91 9.69
N SER A 85 2.86 7.62 10.70
CA SER A 85 3.96 8.57 10.59
C SER A 85 5.00 8.32 11.66
N LEU A 86 6.26 8.50 11.31
CA LEU A 86 7.43 8.44 12.19
C LEU A 86 8.29 9.65 11.95
N ASP A 87 8.41 10.53 12.94
CA ASP A 87 9.40 11.59 12.94
C ASP A 87 10.76 11.06 13.42
N ARG A 88 11.83 11.61 12.88
CA ARG A 88 13.19 11.19 13.22
C ARG A 88 13.46 11.20 14.73
N THR A 89 12.89 12.15 15.45
CA THR A 89 13.04 12.29 16.91
C THR A 89 12.32 11.21 17.72
N ASP A 90 11.32 10.57 17.13
CA ASP A 90 10.53 9.49 17.75
C ASP A 90 11.07 8.10 17.39
N PHE A 91 12.07 8.04 16.51
CA PHE A 91 12.60 6.76 16.02
C PHE A 91 13.25 5.94 17.14
N MET A 92 12.75 4.74 17.32
CA MET A 92 13.27 3.73 18.24
C MET A 92 13.99 2.63 17.45
N GLU A 93 15.32 2.58 17.58
CA GLU A 93 16.10 1.55 16.91
C GLU A 93 15.91 0.18 17.56
N THR A 94 15.58 -0.81 16.76
CA THR A 94 15.53 -2.20 17.17
C THR A 94 16.87 -2.87 16.84
N THR A 95 17.53 -3.43 17.84
CA THR A 95 18.81 -4.15 17.69
C THR A 95 18.69 -5.57 18.23
N HIS A 96 19.55 -6.47 17.76
CA HIS A 96 19.64 -7.83 18.28
C HIS A 96 21.09 -8.32 18.21
N GLU A 97 21.66 -8.67 19.38
CA GLU A 97 23.09 -8.97 19.52
C GLU A 97 23.60 -10.14 18.66
N ASN A 98 22.74 -11.10 18.37
CA ASN A 98 23.10 -12.34 17.67
C ASN A 98 22.68 -12.39 16.19
N ILE A 99 22.13 -11.28 15.61
CA ILE A 99 21.66 -11.26 14.24
C ILE A 99 22.37 -10.13 13.50
N ALA A 100 23.37 -10.47 12.72
CA ALA A 100 24.05 -9.52 11.83
C ALA A 100 23.25 -9.42 10.51
N LEU A 101 22.52 -8.34 10.35
CA LEU A 101 21.89 -7.97 9.08
C LEU A 101 22.57 -6.73 8.50
N ARG A 102 22.73 -6.73 7.19
CA ARG A 102 23.16 -5.54 6.45
C ARG A 102 21.96 -4.97 5.71
N VAL A 103 21.85 -3.63 5.76
CA VAL A 103 20.87 -2.88 4.97
C VAL A 103 21.65 -2.07 3.97
N GLU A 104 21.37 -2.26 2.70
CA GLU A 104 22.03 -1.56 1.59
C GLU A 104 21.03 -1.20 0.50
N GLU A 105 21.29 -0.15 -0.26
CA GLU A 105 20.45 0.23 -1.37
C GLU A 105 20.61 -0.77 -2.53
N ALA A 106 19.50 -1.14 -3.18
CA ALA A 106 19.46 -2.08 -4.28
C ALA A 106 20.13 -1.50 -5.52
N THR A 107 20.84 -2.35 -6.24
CA THR A 107 21.35 -2.06 -7.58
C THR A 107 20.45 -2.69 -8.66
N ASP A 108 20.63 -2.33 -9.92
CA ASP A 108 19.86 -2.94 -11.03
C ASP A 108 19.98 -4.48 -11.07
N ALA A 109 21.11 -5.03 -10.62
CA ALA A 109 21.32 -6.48 -10.56
C ALA A 109 20.45 -7.18 -9.50
N ASP A 110 19.96 -6.45 -8.52
CA ASP A 110 19.15 -7.01 -7.43
C ASP A 110 17.63 -7.01 -7.74
N ILE A 111 17.19 -6.27 -8.75
CA ILE A 111 15.76 -5.97 -9.00
C ILE A 111 14.95 -7.24 -9.30
N GLU A 112 15.49 -8.18 -10.08
CA GLU A 112 14.79 -9.45 -10.34
C GLU A 112 14.54 -10.22 -9.04
N ARG A 113 15.48 -10.19 -8.10
CA ARG A 113 15.30 -10.83 -6.79
C ARG A 113 14.24 -10.12 -5.94
N VAL A 114 14.13 -8.80 -6.04
CA VAL A 114 13.05 -8.03 -5.41
C VAL A 114 11.69 -8.49 -5.94
N TYR A 115 11.55 -8.66 -7.26
CA TYR A 115 10.32 -9.16 -7.89
C TYR A 115 9.97 -10.59 -7.43
N ASP A 116 10.94 -11.47 -7.29
CA ASP A 116 10.71 -12.83 -6.79
C ASP A 116 10.19 -12.84 -5.36
N ILE A 117 10.78 -11.98 -4.49
CA ILE A 117 10.31 -11.84 -3.12
C ILE A 117 8.89 -11.28 -3.09
N GLU A 118 8.61 -10.23 -3.87
CA GLU A 118 7.29 -9.62 -3.97
C GLU A 118 6.23 -10.63 -4.41
N ARG A 119 6.53 -11.43 -5.43
CA ARG A 119 5.62 -12.46 -5.97
C ARG A 119 5.23 -13.50 -4.93
N GLY A 120 6.14 -13.83 -4.01
CA GLY A 120 5.98 -14.92 -3.05
C GLY A 120 5.30 -14.58 -1.74
N VAL A 121 5.05 -13.30 -1.41
CA VAL A 121 4.93 -12.93 0.00
C VAL A 121 3.67 -12.17 0.39
N PHE A 122 2.93 -11.58 -0.53
CA PHE A 122 1.85 -10.64 -0.19
C PHE A 122 0.50 -11.33 0.08
N ASP A 123 0.13 -11.44 1.37
CA ASP A 123 -1.19 -11.93 1.81
C ASP A 123 -2.12 -10.78 2.28
N TYR A 124 -1.61 -9.55 2.49
CA TYR A 124 -2.34 -8.45 3.13
C TYR A 124 -2.54 -7.22 2.25
N SER A 125 -2.36 -7.33 0.93
CA SER A 125 -2.80 -6.24 0.06
C SER A 125 -4.33 -6.21 0.02
N THR A 126 -4.93 -5.03 -0.05
CA THR A 126 -6.41 -4.91 -0.13
C THR A 126 -7.02 -5.63 -1.32
N TYR A 127 -6.20 -5.97 -2.32
CA TYR A 127 -6.64 -6.76 -3.47
C TYR A 127 -6.56 -8.26 -3.21
N GLN A 128 -5.52 -8.75 -2.53
CA GLN A 128 -5.40 -10.17 -2.17
C GLN A 128 -6.38 -10.61 -1.08
N MET A 129 -6.83 -9.65 -0.26
CA MET A 129 -7.85 -9.91 0.76
C MET A 129 -9.27 -10.02 0.20
N ASP A 130 -9.46 -9.73 -1.08
CA ASP A 130 -10.74 -9.88 -1.76
C ASP A 130 -10.78 -11.22 -2.51
N ASP A 131 -11.46 -12.20 -1.95
CA ASP A 131 -11.61 -13.57 -2.48
C ASP A 131 -12.31 -13.65 -3.85
N ARG A 132 -12.94 -12.55 -4.27
CA ARG A 132 -13.56 -12.42 -5.61
C ARG A 132 -12.53 -12.13 -6.70
N LEU A 133 -11.28 -11.81 -6.35
CA LEU A 133 -10.19 -11.52 -7.28
C LEU A 133 -9.22 -12.69 -7.36
N SER A 134 -8.64 -12.93 -8.54
CA SER A 134 -7.64 -14.00 -8.72
C SER A 134 -6.34 -13.69 -7.98
N ALA A 135 -5.91 -14.58 -7.09
CA ALA A 135 -4.67 -14.44 -6.33
C ALA A 135 -3.44 -14.29 -7.22
N ASP A 136 -3.35 -15.05 -8.33
CA ASP A 136 -2.23 -14.98 -9.27
C ASP A 136 -2.15 -13.60 -9.94
N LYS A 137 -3.29 -13.06 -10.40
CA LYS A 137 -3.34 -11.72 -10.99
C LYS A 137 -2.93 -10.65 -9.98
N MET A 138 -3.29 -10.84 -8.70
CA MET A 138 -2.93 -9.89 -7.63
C MET A 138 -1.44 -9.94 -7.31
N SER A 139 -0.83 -11.11 -7.33
CA SER A 139 0.61 -11.27 -7.18
C SER A 139 1.38 -10.54 -8.29
N GLU A 140 1.03 -10.76 -9.55
CA GLU A 140 1.63 -10.07 -10.69
C GLU A 140 1.38 -8.56 -10.67
N ARG A 141 0.20 -8.11 -10.23
CA ARG A 141 -0.09 -6.69 -10.02
C ARG A 141 0.88 -6.05 -9.02
N ASN A 142 1.16 -6.71 -7.91
CA ASN A 142 2.07 -6.20 -6.90
C ASN A 142 3.48 -6.04 -7.44
N VAL A 143 3.99 -7.04 -8.19
CA VAL A 143 5.28 -6.96 -8.89
C VAL A 143 5.30 -5.75 -9.85
N ARG A 144 4.28 -5.58 -10.68
CA ARG A 144 4.20 -4.43 -11.62
C ARG A 144 4.14 -3.09 -10.89
N ARG A 145 3.52 -3.05 -9.72
CA ARG A 145 3.50 -1.85 -8.88
C ARG A 145 4.93 -1.49 -8.43
N VAL A 146 5.70 -2.45 -7.92
CA VAL A 146 7.12 -2.23 -7.58
C VAL A 146 7.89 -1.76 -8.81
N ALA A 147 7.74 -2.46 -9.94
CA ALA A 147 8.42 -2.15 -11.20
C ALA A 147 8.09 -0.76 -11.74
N SER A 148 6.87 -0.26 -11.51
CA SER A 148 6.43 1.05 -12.00
C SER A 148 7.20 2.24 -11.41
N TYR A 149 7.93 2.01 -10.33
CA TYR A 149 8.76 3.01 -9.65
C TYR A 149 10.26 2.82 -9.93
N VAL A 150 10.70 1.63 -10.35
CA VAL A 150 12.11 1.37 -10.67
C VAL A 150 12.61 2.33 -11.75
N GLY A 151 13.80 2.89 -11.55
CA GLY A 151 14.38 3.90 -12.43
C GLY A 151 13.86 5.33 -12.25
N LYS A 152 12.90 5.58 -11.37
CA LYS A 152 12.51 6.95 -10.99
C LYS A 152 13.52 7.54 -10.01
N PRO A 153 13.88 8.81 -10.12
CA PRO A 153 14.93 9.43 -9.31
C PRO A 153 14.61 9.50 -7.82
N ASN A 154 13.33 9.47 -7.46
CA ASN A 154 12.87 9.51 -6.07
C ASN A 154 12.51 8.12 -5.51
N ASN A 155 12.79 7.05 -6.24
CA ASN A 155 12.53 5.68 -5.79
C ASN A 155 13.79 5.05 -5.23
N HIS A 156 13.71 4.61 -3.99
CA HIS A 156 14.81 3.96 -3.27
C HIS A 156 14.34 2.60 -2.74
N ILE A 157 15.10 1.57 -3.03
CA ILE A 157 14.83 0.21 -2.55
C ILE A 157 15.99 -0.19 -1.64
N PHE A 158 15.70 -0.51 -0.39
CA PHE A 158 16.67 -1.02 0.56
C PHE A 158 16.52 -2.52 0.70
N LEU A 159 17.62 -3.23 0.53
CA LEU A 159 17.72 -4.67 0.69
C LEU A 159 18.19 -5.01 2.07
N ILE A 160 17.68 -6.09 2.61
CA ILE A 160 18.14 -6.68 3.86
C ILE A 160 18.85 -7.97 3.51
N LYS A 161 20.12 -8.02 3.86
CA LYS A 161 21.00 -9.14 3.54
C LYS A 161 21.58 -9.79 4.80
N ARG A 162 21.72 -11.11 4.73
CA ARG A 162 22.56 -11.90 5.61
C ARG A 162 23.57 -12.61 4.72
N ASP A 163 24.85 -12.31 4.90
CA ASP A 163 25.91 -12.73 3.98
C ASP A 163 25.60 -12.27 2.54
N SER A 164 25.48 -13.20 1.59
CA SER A 164 25.08 -12.92 0.21
C SER A 164 23.56 -13.06 -0.05
N ALA A 165 22.80 -13.55 0.91
CA ALA A 165 21.37 -13.82 0.73
C ALA A 165 20.51 -12.56 0.97
N ILE A 166 19.67 -12.20 0.01
CA ILE A 166 18.64 -11.16 0.16
C ILE A 166 17.45 -11.78 0.88
N LEU A 167 17.14 -11.28 2.07
CA LEU A 167 16.09 -11.78 2.95
C LEU A 167 14.79 -10.99 2.84
N GLY A 168 14.86 -9.78 2.33
CA GLY A 168 13.72 -8.89 2.18
C GLY A 168 14.11 -7.56 1.57
N PHE A 169 13.11 -6.73 1.32
CA PHE A 169 13.31 -5.37 0.83
C PHE A 169 12.26 -4.41 1.39
N ILE A 170 12.57 -3.11 1.38
CA ILE A 170 11.62 -2.02 1.58
C ILE A 170 11.83 -0.99 0.49
N GLN A 171 10.73 -0.55 -0.12
CA GLN A 171 10.70 0.47 -1.17
C GLN A 171 10.14 1.77 -0.62
N PHE A 172 10.83 2.86 -0.91
CA PHE A 172 10.43 4.21 -0.52
C PHE A 172 10.35 5.13 -1.73
N LEU A 173 9.42 6.07 -1.66
CA LEU A 173 9.35 7.21 -2.55
C LEU A 173 9.67 8.47 -1.73
N TYR A 174 10.66 9.23 -2.16
CA TYR A 174 11.02 10.49 -1.51
C TYR A 174 10.23 11.64 -2.10
N ASP A 175 9.74 12.50 -1.21
CA ASP A 175 9.04 13.74 -1.52
C ASP A 175 9.58 14.81 -0.57
N ASP A 176 10.51 15.62 -1.04
CA ASP A 176 11.32 16.55 -0.26
C ASP A 176 12.00 15.86 0.94
N ASP A 177 11.63 16.19 2.15
CA ASP A 177 12.17 15.64 3.41
C ASP A 177 11.31 14.50 4.00
N ILE A 178 10.33 14.01 3.24
CA ILE A 178 9.46 12.90 3.62
C ILE A 178 9.79 11.66 2.78
N ALA A 179 9.90 10.51 3.43
CA ALA A 179 9.98 9.21 2.75
C ALA A 179 8.68 8.42 2.93
N HIS A 180 8.04 8.04 1.83
CA HIS A 180 6.84 7.20 1.83
C HIS A 180 7.23 5.74 1.67
N ALA A 181 7.09 4.92 2.71
CA ALA A 181 7.24 3.47 2.62
C ALA A 181 6.05 2.89 1.82
N VAL A 182 6.26 2.61 0.55
CA VAL A 182 5.19 2.20 -0.37
C VAL A 182 5.06 0.70 -0.52
N ASN A 183 6.13 -0.04 -0.19
CA ASN A 183 6.14 -1.49 -0.22
C ASN A 183 7.24 -2.06 0.68
N GLY A 184 7.07 -3.30 1.15
CA GLY A 184 8.11 -4.00 1.91
C GLY A 184 7.72 -5.45 2.13
N ALA A 185 8.66 -6.36 1.87
CA ALA A 185 8.45 -7.78 1.97
C ALA A 185 9.68 -8.52 2.53
N ILE A 186 9.42 -9.60 3.25
CA ILE A 186 10.44 -10.53 3.76
C ILE A 186 10.13 -11.91 3.20
N VAL A 187 11.16 -12.66 2.84
CA VAL A 187 10.99 -14.04 2.38
C VAL A 187 10.14 -14.85 3.37
N ARG A 188 9.19 -15.62 2.84
CA ARG A 188 8.14 -16.30 3.63
C ARG A 188 8.71 -17.14 4.78
N SER A 189 9.83 -17.81 4.58
CA SER A 189 10.49 -18.64 5.61
C SER A 189 11.00 -17.87 6.84
N LEU A 190 11.09 -16.55 6.76
CA LEU A 190 11.60 -15.69 7.84
C LEU A 190 10.53 -14.77 8.44
N GLN A 191 9.30 -14.82 7.97
CA GLN A 191 8.24 -13.91 8.42
C GLN A 191 7.87 -14.07 9.90
N ASP A 192 8.04 -15.26 10.47
CA ASP A 192 7.75 -15.54 11.88
C ASP A 192 8.92 -15.25 12.82
N GLN A 193 10.05 -14.84 12.27
CA GLN A 193 11.25 -14.51 13.01
C GLN A 193 11.33 -12.99 13.27
N PHE A 194 12.13 -12.61 14.23
CA PHE A 194 12.38 -11.19 14.60
C PHE A 194 13.07 -10.35 13.47
N VAL A 195 13.41 -11.01 12.36
CA VAL A 195 14.06 -10.41 11.19
C VAL A 195 13.31 -9.20 10.65
N GLY A 196 11.97 -9.23 10.68
CA GLY A 196 11.16 -8.10 10.21
C GLY A 196 11.42 -6.80 10.96
N SER A 197 11.45 -6.84 12.28
CA SER A 197 11.71 -5.66 13.10
C SER A 197 13.10 -5.08 12.85
N LEU A 198 14.11 -5.94 12.73
CA LEU A 198 15.48 -5.53 12.43
C LEU A 198 15.59 -4.92 11.02
N MET A 199 14.91 -5.53 10.05
CA MET A 199 14.85 -5.04 8.68
C MET A 199 14.32 -3.63 8.61
N TYR A 200 13.12 -3.43 9.14
CA TYR A 200 12.46 -2.12 9.11
C TYR A 200 13.27 -1.08 9.87
N SER A 201 13.73 -1.42 11.07
CA SER A 201 14.57 -0.51 11.88
C SER A 201 15.86 -0.12 11.16
N GLY A 202 16.57 -1.07 10.55
CA GLY A 202 17.78 -0.79 9.79
C GLY A 202 17.55 0.08 8.56
N ALA A 203 16.46 -0.16 7.81
CA ALA A 203 16.08 0.65 6.66
C ALA A 203 15.69 2.07 7.08
N PHE A 204 14.89 2.24 8.13
CA PHE A 204 14.50 3.57 8.63
C PHE A 204 15.72 4.36 9.11
N LYS A 205 16.64 3.72 9.82
CA LYS A 205 17.91 4.34 10.22
C LYS A 205 18.70 4.84 9.01
N SER A 206 18.81 4.00 7.97
CA SER A 206 19.51 4.36 6.73
C SER A 206 18.86 5.56 6.05
N ILE A 207 17.52 5.61 5.99
CA ILE A 207 16.75 6.72 5.44
C ILE A 207 16.96 8.01 6.23
N PHE A 208 16.86 7.97 7.55
CA PHE A 208 17.10 9.16 8.38
C PHE A 208 18.52 9.72 8.24
N ASN A 209 19.50 8.87 7.89
CA ASN A 209 20.87 9.31 7.62
C ASN A 209 21.03 10.06 6.30
N THR A 210 20.07 10.00 5.38
CA THR A 210 20.07 10.77 4.12
C THR A 210 19.55 12.21 4.27
N GLY A 211 19.05 12.58 5.45
CA GLY A 211 18.49 13.93 5.70
C GLY A 211 16.96 13.94 5.76
N ILE A 212 16.28 12.84 5.47
CA ILE A 212 14.83 12.70 5.66
C ILE A 212 14.47 12.95 7.12
N THR A 213 13.39 13.68 7.37
CA THR A 213 12.89 14.03 8.71
C THR A 213 11.69 13.21 9.13
N THR A 214 10.88 12.77 8.17
CA THR A 214 9.64 12.04 8.43
C THR A 214 9.50 10.83 7.50
N ILE A 215 9.06 9.71 8.04
CA ILE A 215 8.71 8.52 7.25
C ILE A 215 7.21 8.26 7.41
N THR A 216 6.49 8.09 6.31
CA THR A 216 5.10 7.65 6.33
C THR A 216 4.96 6.23 5.81
N SER A 217 3.95 5.50 6.27
CA SER A 217 3.66 4.14 5.84
C SER A 217 2.16 3.89 5.88
N GLY A 218 1.70 2.97 5.03
CA GLY A 218 0.32 2.53 5.02
C GLY A 218 0.22 1.04 5.38
N VAL A 219 -0.63 0.69 6.35
CA VAL A 219 -0.76 -0.70 6.84
C VAL A 219 -2.23 -1.07 7.00
N SER A 220 -2.62 -2.23 6.44
CA SER A 220 -3.96 -2.80 6.70
C SER A 220 -4.12 -3.16 8.17
N ALA A 221 -5.30 -2.91 8.75
CA ALA A 221 -5.63 -3.28 10.13
C ALA A 221 -5.50 -4.78 10.40
N GLN A 222 -5.66 -5.64 9.38
CA GLN A 222 -5.49 -7.08 9.50
C GLN A 222 -4.01 -7.51 9.54
N ASN A 223 -3.09 -6.66 9.08
CA ASN A 223 -1.66 -6.95 9.15
C ASN A 223 -1.07 -6.56 10.51
N ILE A 224 -1.53 -7.26 11.56
CA ILE A 224 -1.12 -7.00 12.95
C ILE A 224 0.40 -7.08 13.12
N ARG A 225 1.07 -7.96 12.34
CA ARG A 225 2.53 -8.09 12.39
C ARG A 225 3.22 -6.81 11.95
N ALA A 226 2.84 -6.26 10.78
CA ALA A 226 3.40 -5.01 10.30
C ALA A 226 3.09 -3.85 11.25
N LEU A 227 1.86 -3.77 11.79
CA LEU A 227 1.50 -2.76 12.78
C LEU A 227 2.40 -2.81 14.01
N ARG A 228 2.65 -3.99 14.57
CA ARG A 228 3.56 -4.16 15.74
C ARG A 228 4.98 -3.74 15.43
N ILE A 229 5.48 -4.07 14.22
CA ILE A 229 6.82 -3.66 13.78
C ILE A 229 6.91 -2.13 13.71
N HIS A 230 5.95 -1.48 13.07
CA HIS A 230 5.92 -0.02 12.95
C HIS A 230 5.83 0.65 14.33
N GLN A 231 4.95 0.17 15.21
CA GLN A 231 4.83 0.68 16.59
C GLN A 231 6.12 0.51 17.39
N ALA A 232 6.81 -0.63 17.26
CA ALA A 232 8.09 -0.86 17.90
C ALA A 232 9.20 0.12 17.43
N CYS A 233 9.10 0.61 16.19
CA CYS A 233 9.99 1.63 15.65
C CYS A 233 9.60 3.08 16.01
N GLY A 234 8.45 3.28 16.69
CA GLY A 234 7.98 4.61 17.12
C GLY A 234 6.91 5.24 16.22
N PHE A 235 6.39 4.55 15.22
CA PHE A 235 5.31 5.08 14.38
C PHE A 235 4.03 5.35 15.17
N LYS A 236 3.36 6.44 14.81
CA LYS A 236 2.04 6.82 15.30
C LYS A 236 1.00 6.67 14.19
N ILE A 237 -0.19 6.20 14.52
CA ILE A 237 -1.33 6.22 13.60
C ILE A 237 -1.81 7.67 13.51
N ILE A 238 -1.85 8.23 12.30
CA ILE A 238 -2.28 9.61 12.05
C ILE A 238 -3.60 9.70 11.30
N ASP A 239 -3.98 8.64 10.57
CA ASP A 239 -5.28 8.56 9.89
C ASP A 239 -5.71 7.11 9.71
N ALA A 240 -7.02 6.92 9.48
CA ALA A 240 -7.64 5.64 9.16
C ALA A 240 -8.67 5.82 8.05
N GLU A 241 -8.62 4.96 7.05
CA GLU A 241 -9.62 4.90 5.99
C GLU A 241 -10.17 3.49 5.82
N ILE A 242 -11.43 3.37 5.44
CA ILE A 242 -12.04 2.10 5.05
C ILE A 242 -11.92 1.92 3.54
N HIS A 243 -11.70 0.68 3.14
CA HIS A 243 -11.71 0.27 1.74
C HIS A 243 -12.92 -0.62 1.50
N LEU A 244 -13.81 -0.20 0.59
CA LEU A 244 -14.91 -1.03 0.09
C LEU A 244 -14.70 -1.27 -1.41
N ARG A 245 -15.18 -2.41 -1.91
CA ARG A 245 -15.02 -2.75 -3.32
C ARG A 245 -16.31 -3.28 -3.93
N TRP A 246 -16.64 -2.69 -5.07
CA TRP A 246 -17.65 -3.16 -5.99
C TRP A 246 -16.98 -3.88 -7.16
N ILE A 247 -17.57 -5.00 -7.59
CA ILE A 247 -17.13 -5.77 -8.75
C ILE A 247 -18.37 -6.03 -9.59
N ARG A 248 -18.28 -5.76 -10.90
CA ARG A 248 -19.32 -6.05 -11.86
C ARG A 248 -19.64 -7.56 -11.83
N LYS A 249 -20.91 -7.90 -11.79
CA LYS A 249 -21.42 -9.29 -11.87
C LYS A 249 -21.43 -9.77 -13.30
#